data_378ca926fbe6ae77499e911a13f01fae
#
_entry.id   378ca926fbe6ae77499e911a13f01fae
#
_cell.length_a   1.000
_cell.length_b   1.000
_cell.length_c   1.000
_cell.angle_alpha   90.00
_cell.angle_beta   90.00
_cell.angle_gamma   90.00
#
_symmetry.space_group_name_H-M   'P 1'
#
loop_
_entity.id
_entity.type
_entity.pdbx_description
1 polymer ?
#
loop_
_entity_poly.entity_id
_entity_poly.type
_entity_poly.pdbx_seq_one_letter_code
_entity_poly.pdbx_strand_id
1 'polypeptide(L)'
;PISGLWLSGMVNLEAITFSYLDAAANNDYAYLQASLIDLDRVTRTIYTDQGRLNYDDLILAPGIDYDYASIGVEEQAHEQLLKTRYPAGFVSASEHITLKHKVENFKGGIFAMNAPAGIYRCSATPYERACLVASVFKREKIKGKVVLVDPREQPAVSAEGFLSAFDELYG
;
A
#
# COMPACT_ATOMS: atom_id res chain seq x y z
N PRO A 1 -3.93 2.69 5.15
CA PRO A 1 -4.28 3.96 5.82
C PRO A 1 -3.17 4.48 6.72
N ILE A 2 -2.80 3.78 7.81
CA ILE A 2 -1.77 4.26 8.77
C ILE A 2 -0.39 4.47 8.10
N SER A 3 -0.02 3.67 7.11
CA SER A 3 1.23 3.85 6.37
C SER A 3 1.32 5.22 5.67
N GLY A 4 0.19 5.82 5.30
CA GLY A 4 0.14 7.18 4.75
C GLY A 4 0.62 8.23 5.76
N LEU A 5 0.28 8.09 7.02
CA LEU A 5 0.74 8.98 8.09
C LEU A 5 2.27 8.87 8.31
N TRP A 6 2.83 7.67 8.21
CA TRP A 6 4.26 7.49 8.25
C TRP A 6 4.96 8.06 7.00
N LEU A 7 4.40 7.86 5.80
CA LEU A 7 4.93 8.45 4.56
C LEU A 7 5.01 9.97 4.64
N SER A 8 4.02 10.61 5.25
CA SER A 8 3.97 12.06 5.44
C SER A 8 4.76 12.57 6.67
N GLY A 9 5.36 11.68 7.45
CA GLY A 9 6.14 12.02 8.64
C GLY A 9 5.31 12.42 9.86
N MET A 10 4.02 12.09 9.88
CA MET A 10 3.12 12.38 11.02
C MET A 10 3.28 11.38 12.17
N VAL A 11 3.74 10.16 11.87
CA VAL A 11 4.02 9.12 12.86
C VAL A 11 5.35 8.44 12.56
N ASN A 12 5.99 7.91 13.58
CA ASN A 12 7.19 7.09 13.45
C ASN A 12 6.85 5.65 13.06
N LEU A 13 7.83 4.94 12.50
CA LEU A 13 7.64 3.55 12.04
C LEU A 13 7.29 2.63 13.22
N GLU A 14 7.91 2.82 14.37
CA GLU A 14 7.65 2.04 15.58
C GLU A 14 6.19 2.10 16.01
N ALA A 15 5.54 3.26 15.83
CA ALA A 15 4.12 3.44 16.21
C ALA A 15 3.15 2.63 15.35
N ILE A 16 3.60 2.11 14.20
CA ILE A 16 2.79 1.33 13.25
C ILE A 16 3.35 -0.06 12.99
N THR A 17 4.38 -0.47 13.76
CA THR A 17 5.00 -1.79 13.67
C THR A 17 4.56 -2.62 14.88
N PHE A 18 3.99 -3.79 14.60
CA PHE A 18 3.46 -4.68 15.61
C PHE A 18 4.13 -6.06 15.52
N SER A 19 4.42 -6.66 16.67
CA SER A 19 4.96 -8.01 16.77
C SER A 19 3.85 -9.05 16.67
N TYR A 20 3.98 -9.99 15.75
CA TYR A 20 3.09 -11.15 15.70
C TYR A 20 3.26 -12.07 16.92
N LEU A 21 4.46 -12.14 17.48
CA LEU A 21 4.73 -12.94 18.69
C LEU A 21 4.02 -12.35 19.91
N ASP A 22 4.01 -11.03 20.05
CA ASP A 22 3.28 -10.38 21.14
C ASP A 22 1.78 -10.56 20.99
N ALA A 23 1.28 -10.44 19.76
CA ALA A 23 -0.12 -10.69 19.45
C ALA A 23 -0.51 -12.16 19.78
N ALA A 24 0.32 -13.12 19.43
CA ALA A 24 0.12 -14.53 19.72
C ALA A 24 0.10 -14.79 21.24
N ALA A 25 1.07 -14.25 21.97
CA ALA A 25 1.15 -14.40 23.42
C ALA A 25 -0.05 -13.76 24.14
N ASN A 26 -0.50 -12.59 23.69
CA ASN A 26 -1.62 -11.88 24.31
C ASN A 26 -3.00 -12.50 24.02
N ASN A 27 -3.12 -13.33 22.98
CA ASN A 27 -4.39 -13.92 22.55
C ASN A 27 -4.38 -15.46 22.55
N ASP A 28 -3.37 -16.08 23.16
CA ASP A 28 -3.25 -17.52 23.34
C ASP A 28 -3.38 -18.34 22.05
N TYR A 29 -2.59 -17.94 21.01
CA TYR A 29 -2.45 -18.73 19.78
C TYR A 29 -0.99 -18.93 19.40
N ALA A 30 -0.69 -19.99 18.64
CA ALA A 30 0.64 -20.24 18.11
C ALA A 30 0.88 -19.43 16.82
N TYR A 31 2.03 -18.77 16.74
CA TYR A 31 2.50 -18.12 15.52
C TYR A 31 3.63 -18.92 14.89
N LEU A 32 3.49 -19.26 13.62
CA LEU A 32 4.53 -19.91 12.82
C LEU A 32 4.95 -19.00 11.67
N GLN A 33 6.22 -18.61 11.65
CA GLN A 33 6.82 -17.90 10.52
C GLN A 33 7.14 -18.90 9.41
N ALA A 34 6.22 -19.09 8.46
CA ALA A 34 6.36 -20.03 7.36
C ALA A 34 5.64 -19.54 6.12
N SER A 35 6.08 -20.02 4.96
CA SER A 35 5.42 -19.81 3.69
C SER A 35 4.56 -21.01 3.34
N LEU A 36 3.29 -20.78 2.99
CA LEU A 36 2.42 -21.82 2.44
C LEU A 36 2.92 -22.23 1.06
N ILE A 37 3.18 -23.52 0.87
CA ILE A 37 3.65 -24.10 -0.41
C ILE A 37 2.49 -24.78 -1.13
N ASP A 38 1.69 -25.58 -0.40
CA ASP A 38 0.61 -26.36 -0.99
C ASP A 38 -0.50 -26.64 0.04
N LEU A 39 -1.68 -27.03 -0.44
CA LEU A 39 -2.86 -27.29 0.35
C LEU A 39 -3.59 -28.54 -0.14
N ASP A 40 -3.64 -29.57 0.69
CA ASP A 40 -4.51 -30.75 0.49
C ASP A 40 -5.82 -30.56 1.27
N ARG A 41 -6.89 -30.31 0.54
CA ARG A 41 -8.24 -30.12 1.12
C ARG A 41 -8.88 -31.43 1.55
N VAL A 42 -8.45 -32.57 1.02
CA VAL A 42 -9.04 -33.88 1.34
C VAL A 42 -8.49 -34.36 2.68
N THR A 43 -7.19 -34.29 2.86
CA THR A 43 -6.53 -34.66 4.13
C THR A 43 -6.49 -33.53 5.15
N ARG A 44 -7.00 -32.34 4.78
CA ARG A 44 -6.94 -31.12 5.61
C ARG A 44 -5.51 -30.83 6.09
N THR A 45 -4.58 -30.85 5.15
CA THR A 45 -3.16 -30.63 5.43
C THR A 45 -2.62 -29.45 4.64
N ILE A 46 -1.95 -28.53 5.31
CA ILE A 46 -1.14 -27.49 4.67
C ILE A 46 0.33 -27.89 4.70
N TYR A 47 1.01 -27.62 3.59
CA TYR A 47 2.45 -27.81 3.46
C TYR A 47 3.13 -26.45 3.43
N THR A 48 4.14 -26.30 4.27
CA THR A 48 4.92 -25.06 4.39
C THR A 48 6.41 -25.36 4.20
N ASP A 49 7.20 -24.32 4.04
CA ASP A 49 8.66 -24.41 4.03
C ASP A 49 9.25 -24.85 5.39
N GLN A 50 8.46 -24.86 6.47
CA GLN A 50 8.86 -25.30 7.81
C GLN A 50 8.22 -26.65 8.21
N GLY A 51 7.48 -27.30 7.31
CA GLY A 51 6.84 -28.58 7.58
C GLY A 51 5.35 -28.59 7.24
N ARG A 52 4.62 -29.56 7.78
CA ARG A 52 3.20 -29.73 7.52
C ARG A 52 2.37 -29.54 8.78
N LEU A 53 1.16 -29.00 8.61
CA LEU A 53 0.18 -28.82 9.67
C LEU A 53 -1.18 -29.38 9.22
N ASN A 54 -1.87 -30.06 10.13
CA ASN A 54 -3.27 -30.42 9.93
C ASN A 54 -4.18 -29.35 10.53
N TYR A 55 -5.37 -29.20 9.99
CA TYR A 55 -6.37 -28.22 10.42
C TYR A 55 -7.77 -28.81 10.44
N ASP A 56 -8.61 -28.31 11.29
CA ASP A 56 -10.05 -28.56 11.26
C ASP A 56 -10.74 -27.51 10.40
N ASP A 57 -10.43 -26.25 10.63
CA ASP A 57 -10.89 -25.11 9.85
C ASP A 57 -9.68 -24.28 9.37
N LEU A 58 -9.73 -23.77 8.14
CA LEU A 58 -8.67 -23.00 7.52
C LEU A 58 -9.19 -21.67 6.98
N ILE A 59 -8.58 -20.57 7.43
CA ILE A 59 -8.80 -19.24 6.88
C ILE A 59 -7.60 -18.86 6.03
N LEU A 60 -7.79 -18.64 4.73
CA LEU A 60 -6.78 -18.16 3.81
C LEU A 60 -6.92 -16.65 3.62
N ALA A 61 -5.92 -15.90 4.06
CA ALA A 61 -5.88 -14.45 3.93
C ALA A 61 -4.52 -13.97 3.37
N PRO A 62 -4.17 -14.34 2.12
CA PRO A 62 -2.83 -14.14 1.55
C PRO A 62 -2.51 -12.67 1.20
N GLY A 63 -3.49 -11.79 1.32
CA GLY A 63 -3.34 -10.40 0.93
C GLY A 63 -3.59 -10.16 -0.56
N ILE A 64 -2.85 -9.22 -1.14
CA ILE A 64 -2.96 -8.85 -2.56
C ILE A 64 -1.59 -8.85 -3.21
N ASP A 65 -1.59 -8.93 -4.54
CA ASP A 65 -0.49 -8.54 -5.42
C ASP A 65 -1.03 -7.57 -6.48
N TYR A 66 -0.16 -7.07 -7.34
CA TYR A 66 -0.50 -6.14 -8.41
C TYR A 66 -0.78 -6.87 -9.72
N ASP A 67 -1.83 -6.46 -10.39
CA ASP A 67 -2.14 -6.85 -11.75
C ASP A 67 -1.59 -5.77 -12.72
N TYR A 68 -0.31 -5.91 -13.07
CA TYR A 68 0.34 -4.99 -14.00
C TYR A 68 -0.16 -5.14 -15.45
N ALA A 69 -0.67 -6.31 -15.81
CA ALA A 69 -1.26 -6.53 -17.14
C ALA A 69 -2.50 -5.65 -17.34
N SER A 70 -3.27 -5.39 -16.29
CA SER A 70 -4.45 -4.52 -16.35
C SER A 70 -4.15 -3.05 -16.73
N ILE A 71 -2.89 -2.64 -16.63
CA ILE A 71 -2.41 -1.31 -17.05
C ILE A 71 -1.49 -1.38 -18.27
N GLY A 72 -1.51 -2.49 -19.01
CA GLY A 72 -0.76 -2.68 -20.25
C GLY A 72 0.73 -3.00 -20.05
N VAL A 73 1.13 -3.46 -18.87
CA VAL A 73 2.51 -3.87 -18.58
C VAL A 73 2.58 -5.40 -18.53
N GLU A 74 3.03 -5.99 -19.63
CA GLU A 74 3.12 -7.45 -19.79
C GLU A 74 4.54 -7.97 -19.66
N GLU A 75 5.54 -7.12 -19.86
CA GLU A 75 6.95 -7.51 -19.77
C GLU A 75 7.44 -7.50 -18.32
N GLN A 76 8.01 -8.61 -17.88
CA GLN A 76 8.56 -8.76 -16.53
C GLN A 76 9.60 -7.69 -16.17
N ALA A 77 10.39 -7.23 -17.12
CA ALA A 77 11.36 -6.15 -16.90
C ALA A 77 10.69 -4.81 -16.57
N HIS A 78 9.56 -4.50 -17.22
CA HIS A 78 8.78 -3.30 -16.94
C HIS A 78 8.04 -3.41 -15.62
N GLU A 79 7.48 -4.57 -15.30
CA GLU A 79 6.88 -4.86 -14.00
C GLU A 79 7.89 -4.64 -12.88
N GLN A 80 9.10 -5.20 -13.01
CA GLN A 80 10.17 -5.03 -12.03
C GLN A 80 10.61 -3.56 -11.89
N LEU A 81 10.63 -2.81 -13.00
CA LEU A 81 10.90 -1.38 -12.98
C LEU A 81 9.84 -0.62 -12.17
N LEU A 82 8.55 -0.93 -12.37
CA LEU A 82 7.47 -0.31 -11.61
C LEU A 82 7.57 -0.64 -10.11
N LYS A 83 7.74 -1.92 -9.76
CA LYS A 83 7.90 -2.37 -8.36
C LYS A 83 9.04 -1.67 -7.63
N THR A 84 10.16 -1.44 -8.32
CA THR A 84 11.37 -0.87 -7.69
C THR A 84 11.44 0.65 -7.75
N ARG A 85 11.03 1.27 -8.86
CA ARG A 85 11.17 2.71 -9.06
C ARG A 85 9.90 3.51 -8.88
N TYR A 86 8.74 2.89 -9.08
CA TYR A 86 7.44 3.57 -9.04
C TYR A 86 6.42 2.79 -8.19
N PRO A 87 6.79 2.39 -6.95
CA PRO A 87 5.97 1.49 -6.16
C PRO A 87 4.64 2.12 -5.76
N ALA A 88 3.61 1.30 -5.74
CA ALA A 88 2.29 1.72 -5.29
C ALA A 88 2.13 1.73 -3.76
N GLY A 89 2.96 0.94 -3.03
CA GLY A 89 2.99 0.93 -1.57
C GLY A 89 1.78 0.27 -0.93
N PHE A 90 1.39 -0.91 -1.43
CA PHE A 90 0.32 -1.73 -0.86
C PHE A 90 0.76 -3.14 -0.47
N VAL A 91 1.88 -3.63 -1.00
CA VAL A 91 2.27 -5.03 -0.88
C VAL A 91 3.42 -5.23 0.10
N SER A 92 4.54 -4.58 -0.08
CA SER A 92 5.74 -4.83 0.73
C SER A 92 6.25 -3.61 1.50
N ALA A 93 6.94 -3.86 2.62
CA ALA A 93 7.58 -2.81 3.41
C ALA A 93 8.63 -2.01 2.60
N SER A 94 9.36 -2.66 1.68
CA SER A 94 10.34 -2.02 0.81
C SER A 94 9.72 -0.96 -0.11
N GLU A 95 8.50 -1.18 -0.59
CA GLU A 95 7.78 -0.19 -1.39
C GLU A 95 7.48 1.08 -0.59
N HIS A 96 7.05 0.92 0.65
CA HIS A 96 6.78 2.06 1.54
C HIS A 96 8.05 2.86 1.84
N ILE A 97 9.18 2.18 2.05
CA ILE A 97 10.48 2.82 2.24
C ILE A 97 10.88 3.62 0.98
N THR A 98 10.73 3.03 -0.20
CA THR A 98 11.01 3.71 -1.48
C THR A 98 10.11 4.93 -1.66
N LEU A 99 8.81 4.83 -1.38
CA LEU A 99 7.88 5.95 -1.45
C LEU A 99 8.25 7.06 -0.48
N LYS A 100 8.56 6.71 0.76
CA LYS A 100 8.98 7.69 1.77
C LYS A 100 10.21 8.45 1.32
N HIS A 101 11.24 7.75 0.83
CA HIS A 101 12.43 8.40 0.27
C HIS A 101 12.11 9.32 -0.90
N LYS A 102 11.16 8.97 -1.77
CA LYS A 102 10.72 9.84 -2.88
C LYS A 102 10.05 11.12 -2.38
N VAL A 103 9.22 11.02 -1.35
CA VAL A 103 8.55 12.18 -0.76
C VAL A 103 9.57 13.08 -0.04
N GLU A 104 10.44 12.52 0.80
CA GLU A 104 11.44 13.25 1.58
C GLU A 104 12.51 13.93 0.71
N ASN A 105 12.87 13.30 -0.39
CA ASN A 105 13.89 13.82 -1.31
C ASN A 105 13.33 14.62 -2.48
N PHE A 106 12.04 14.84 -2.54
CA PHE A 106 11.42 15.63 -3.59
C PHE A 106 11.79 17.11 -3.41
N LYS A 107 12.36 17.71 -4.47
CA LYS A 107 12.90 19.08 -4.42
C LYS A 107 12.04 20.11 -5.14
N GLY A 108 10.95 19.66 -5.75
CA GLY A 108 10.01 20.50 -6.51
C GLY A 108 9.69 19.95 -7.88
N GLY A 109 8.77 20.60 -8.58
CA GLY A 109 8.24 20.14 -9.85
C GLY A 109 6.93 19.37 -9.69
N ILE A 110 6.68 18.36 -10.53
CA ILE A 110 5.44 17.58 -10.52
C ILE A 110 5.66 16.22 -9.84
N PHE A 111 4.89 15.96 -8.79
CA PHE A 111 4.77 14.64 -8.18
C PHE A 111 3.53 13.96 -8.77
N ALA A 112 3.73 13.13 -9.79
CA ALA A 112 2.64 12.45 -10.47
C ALA A 112 2.28 11.14 -9.75
N MET A 113 0.98 10.92 -9.61
CA MET A 113 0.37 9.69 -9.09
C MET A 113 -0.66 9.19 -10.09
N ASN A 114 -0.87 7.88 -10.15
CA ASN A 114 -1.89 7.26 -10.98
C ASN A 114 -2.86 6.45 -10.11
N ALA A 115 -4.16 6.64 -10.33
CA ALA A 115 -5.20 5.77 -9.82
C ALA A 115 -5.63 4.82 -10.95
N PRO A 116 -5.61 3.49 -10.74
CA PRO A 116 -5.99 2.55 -11.79
C PRO A 116 -7.50 2.61 -12.06
N ALA A 117 -7.90 2.21 -13.27
CA ALA A 117 -9.30 1.96 -13.59
C ALA A 117 -9.83 0.73 -12.81
N GLY A 118 -11.15 0.61 -12.72
CA GLY A 118 -11.78 -0.55 -12.11
C GLY A 118 -11.76 -0.56 -10.58
N ILE A 119 -11.87 -1.76 -10.02
CA ILE A 119 -11.91 -1.99 -8.58
C ILE A 119 -10.50 -2.28 -8.07
N TYR A 120 -10.07 -1.57 -7.04
CA TYR A 120 -8.79 -1.78 -6.39
C TYR A 120 -8.92 -1.64 -4.86
N ARG A 121 -7.95 -2.17 -4.15
CA ARG A 121 -7.93 -2.12 -2.69
C ARG A 121 -7.85 -0.67 -2.21
N CYS A 122 -8.75 -0.30 -1.29
CA CYS A 122 -8.77 0.99 -0.63
C CYS A 122 -8.95 2.18 -1.59
N SER A 123 -10.16 2.32 -2.11
CA SER A 123 -10.54 3.34 -3.11
C SER A 123 -10.24 4.80 -2.69
N ALA A 124 -10.12 5.08 -1.40
CA ALA A 124 -9.76 6.41 -0.87
C ALA A 124 -8.25 6.71 -0.97
N THR A 125 -7.39 5.69 -1.01
CA THR A 125 -5.94 5.88 -0.85
C THR A 125 -5.28 6.82 -1.87
N PRO A 126 -5.59 6.82 -3.16
CA PRO A 126 -4.97 7.77 -4.09
C PRO A 126 -5.21 9.22 -3.69
N TYR A 127 -6.43 9.55 -3.31
CA TYR A 127 -6.85 10.91 -2.94
C TYR A 127 -6.27 11.31 -1.57
N GLU A 128 -6.37 10.43 -0.58
CA GLU A 128 -5.75 10.61 0.74
C GLU A 128 -4.23 10.82 0.62
N ARG A 129 -3.56 9.99 -0.17
CA ARG A 129 -2.11 10.10 -0.40
C ARG A 129 -1.74 11.38 -1.12
N ALA A 130 -2.54 11.84 -2.07
CA ALA A 130 -2.35 13.14 -2.72
C ALA A 130 -2.40 14.28 -1.69
N CYS A 131 -3.39 14.29 -0.82
CA CYS A 131 -3.48 15.26 0.28
C CYS A 131 -2.28 15.18 1.21
N LEU A 132 -1.86 13.99 1.61
CA LEU A 132 -0.73 13.79 2.52
C LEU A 132 0.59 14.29 1.91
N VAL A 133 0.85 14.00 0.64
CA VAL A 133 2.04 14.49 -0.08
C VAL A 133 1.98 16.01 -0.23
N ALA A 134 0.83 16.57 -0.60
CA ALA A 134 0.63 18.01 -0.69
C ALA A 134 0.84 18.70 0.67
N SER A 135 0.41 18.09 1.77
CA SER A 135 0.65 18.59 3.11
C SER A 135 2.15 18.64 3.47
N VAL A 136 2.92 17.64 3.03
CA VAL A 136 4.39 17.65 3.17
C VAL A 136 4.96 18.83 2.39
N PHE A 137 4.55 19.04 1.13
CA PHE A 137 5.06 20.15 0.32
C PHE A 137 4.77 21.50 0.97
N LYS A 138 3.57 21.67 1.50
CA LYS A 138 3.17 22.90 2.20
C LYS A 138 3.99 23.12 3.48
N ARG A 139 4.15 22.08 4.30
CA ARG A 139 4.93 22.12 5.55
C ARG A 139 6.41 22.42 5.30
N GLU A 140 7.00 21.73 4.34
CA GLU A 140 8.43 21.84 4.00
C GLU A 140 8.73 22.97 2.99
N LYS A 141 7.70 23.75 2.58
CA LYS A 141 7.82 24.86 1.62
C LYS A 141 8.41 24.42 0.27
N ILE A 142 8.12 23.19 -0.17
CA ILE A 142 8.57 22.65 -1.44
C ILE A 142 7.74 23.28 -2.57
N LYS A 143 8.39 23.86 -3.55
CA LYS A 143 7.74 24.40 -4.77
C LYS A 143 7.40 23.27 -5.73
N GLY A 144 6.36 22.52 -5.40
CA GLY A 144 5.91 21.36 -6.17
C GLY A 144 4.39 21.32 -6.32
N LYS A 145 3.95 20.51 -7.27
CA LYS A 145 2.54 20.22 -7.54
C LYS A 145 2.33 18.72 -7.50
N VAL A 146 1.28 18.28 -6.78
CA VAL A 146 0.80 16.89 -6.84
C VAL A 146 -0.21 16.79 -7.97
N VAL A 147 -0.04 15.82 -8.86
CA VAL A 147 -0.97 15.54 -9.96
C VAL A 147 -1.42 14.10 -9.81
N LEU A 148 -2.71 13.91 -9.56
CA LEU A 148 -3.36 12.60 -9.57
C LEU A 148 -4.05 12.39 -10.92
N VAL A 149 -3.58 11.40 -11.68
CA VAL A 149 -4.23 10.96 -12.92
C VAL A 149 -5.23 9.88 -12.58
N ASP A 150 -6.49 10.14 -12.82
CA ASP A 150 -7.61 9.23 -12.54
C ASP A 150 -8.48 9.12 -13.80
N PRO A 151 -8.85 7.91 -14.25
CA PRO A 151 -9.75 7.74 -15.40
C PRO A 151 -11.20 8.11 -15.09
N ARG A 152 -11.55 8.40 -13.84
CA ARG A 152 -12.89 8.81 -13.42
C ARG A 152 -13.02 10.33 -13.42
N GLU A 153 -14.23 10.81 -13.65
CA GLU A 153 -14.55 12.25 -13.57
C GLU A 153 -14.50 12.78 -12.13
N GLN A 154 -14.70 11.91 -11.16
CA GLN A 154 -14.72 12.26 -9.72
C GLN A 154 -14.01 11.19 -8.88
N PRO A 155 -13.53 11.55 -7.69
CA PRO A 155 -13.00 10.57 -6.73
C PRO A 155 -13.97 9.39 -6.52
N ALA A 156 -13.42 8.17 -6.51
CA ALA A 156 -14.19 6.93 -6.39
C ALA A 156 -15.03 6.82 -5.11
N VAL A 157 -14.64 7.56 -4.06
CA VAL A 157 -15.31 7.62 -2.76
C VAL A 157 -15.20 9.02 -2.19
N SER A 158 -16.19 9.44 -1.40
CA SER A 158 -16.20 10.75 -0.70
C SER A 158 -15.82 11.92 -1.63
N ALA A 159 -16.36 11.94 -2.86
CA ALA A 159 -15.95 12.85 -3.91
C ALA A 159 -16.01 14.31 -3.47
N GLU A 160 -17.14 14.74 -2.90
CA GLU A 160 -17.34 16.11 -2.41
C GLU A 160 -16.27 16.50 -1.37
N GLY A 161 -16.00 15.61 -0.39
CA GLY A 161 -15.01 15.86 0.65
C GLY A 161 -13.59 15.99 0.11
N PHE A 162 -13.20 15.15 -0.84
CA PHE A 162 -11.86 15.26 -1.45
C PHE A 162 -11.73 16.48 -2.34
N LEU A 163 -12.73 16.79 -3.16
CA LEU A 163 -12.71 17.98 -4.02
C LEU A 163 -12.66 19.27 -3.20
N SER A 164 -13.46 19.37 -2.13
CA SER A 164 -13.40 20.49 -1.19
C SER A 164 -12.01 20.60 -0.53
N ALA A 165 -11.45 19.48 -0.05
CA ALA A 165 -10.12 19.48 0.54
C ALA A 165 -9.01 19.90 -0.45
N PHE A 166 -9.11 19.49 -1.72
CA PHE A 166 -8.15 19.91 -2.74
C PHE A 166 -8.21 21.41 -2.97
N ASP A 167 -9.42 21.99 -3.09
CA ASP A 167 -9.61 23.42 -3.32
C ASP A 167 -9.21 24.25 -2.10
N GLU A 168 -9.73 23.92 -0.93
CA GLU A 168 -9.54 24.72 0.30
C GLU A 168 -8.13 24.64 0.86
N LEU A 169 -7.48 23.49 0.78
CA LEU A 169 -6.20 23.25 1.45
C LEU A 169 -5.01 23.37 0.52
N TYR A 170 -5.17 23.09 -0.78
CA TYR A 170 -4.06 22.93 -1.72
C TYR A 170 -4.26 23.65 -3.07
N GLY A 171 -5.39 24.34 -3.26
CA GLY A 171 -5.72 25.13 -4.46
C GLY A 171 -4.79 26.29 -4.79
#